data_22dadb0b6030bca6aaaa340f804fe5c1
#
_entry.id   22dadb0b6030bca6aaaa340f804fe5c1
#
_cell.length_a   1.000
_cell.length_b   1.000
_cell.length_c   1.000
_cell.angle_alpha   90.00
_cell.angle_beta   90.00
_cell.angle_gamma   90.00
#
_symmetry.space_group_name_H-M   'P 1'
#
loop_
_entity.id
_entity.type
_entity.pdbx_description
1 polymer ?
#
loop_
_entity_poly.entity_id
_entity_poly.type
_entity_poly.pdbx_seq_one_letter_code
_entity_poly.pdbx_strand_id
1 'polypeptide(L)'
;MLGFIFQQYNLIPKLTVIENVQLPLLYAGMRESEQRRRALESLERVGLKSKAGNYPSQLSGGQQQRVSIARALAGNPSVILADEPTGALDSRTGREVMMFLQQLNREGNTIILITHDNSIAARAKRIIRITDGRIVYDGPVEGDVTVMNMHGAGEEAPEDEKAKGAT
;
A
#
# COMPACT_ATOMS: atom_id res chain seq x y z
N MET A 1 -13.49 2.40 13.06
CA MET A 1 -12.03 2.45 13.33
C MET A 1 -11.31 2.77 12.03
N LEU A 2 -10.19 3.54 12.08
CA LEU A 2 -9.32 3.80 10.93
C LEU A 2 -8.09 2.89 11.02
N GLY A 3 -7.65 2.34 9.88
CA GLY A 3 -6.38 1.65 9.74
C GLY A 3 -5.33 2.61 9.16
N PHE A 4 -4.08 2.52 9.63
CA PHE A 4 -2.97 3.35 9.13
C PHE A 4 -1.82 2.47 8.67
N ILE A 5 -1.32 2.75 7.47
CA ILE A 5 -0.13 2.14 6.86
C ILE A 5 0.84 3.27 6.57
N PHE A 6 2.07 3.16 7.04
CA PHE A 6 3.11 4.20 6.92
C PHE A 6 4.27 3.72 6.04
N GLN A 7 4.96 4.65 5.41
CA GLN A 7 6.14 4.40 4.59
C GLN A 7 7.24 3.65 5.34
N GLN A 8 7.53 4.04 6.58
CA GLN A 8 8.59 3.45 7.42
C GLN A 8 8.07 2.36 8.36
N TYR A 9 6.95 1.71 8.02
CA TYR A 9 6.31 0.61 8.76
C TYR A 9 5.86 1.00 10.18
N ASN A 10 6.61 1.81 10.91
CA ASN A 10 6.37 2.27 12.28
C ASN A 10 6.06 1.10 13.23
N LEU A 11 6.83 0.01 13.11
CA LEU A 11 6.78 -1.11 14.05
C LEU A 11 7.61 -0.76 15.28
N ILE A 12 7.13 -1.19 16.44
CA ILE A 12 7.88 -1.05 17.70
C ILE A 12 8.94 -2.16 17.74
N PRO A 13 10.25 -1.82 17.71
CA PRO A 13 11.31 -2.81 17.56
C PRO A 13 11.43 -3.83 18.70
N LYS A 14 10.99 -3.43 19.91
CA LYS A 14 11.04 -4.25 21.13
C LYS A 14 9.83 -5.18 21.29
N LEU A 15 8.84 -5.07 20.44
CA LEU A 15 7.67 -5.94 20.39
C LEU A 15 7.80 -6.95 19.27
N THR A 16 7.31 -8.14 19.50
CA THR A 16 7.16 -9.17 18.47
C THR A 16 6.17 -8.72 17.38
N VAL A 17 6.16 -9.45 16.28
CA VAL A 17 5.23 -9.22 15.17
C VAL A 17 3.77 -9.26 15.65
N ILE A 18 3.39 -10.27 16.43
CA ILE A 18 2.02 -10.36 16.93
C ILE A 18 1.67 -9.22 17.88
N GLU A 19 2.58 -8.86 18.79
CA GLU A 19 2.38 -7.74 19.72
C GLU A 19 2.20 -6.41 18.98
N ASN A 20 2.97 -6.16 17.92
CA ASN A 20 2.76 -5.00 17.07
C ASN A 20 1.36 -4.96 16.45
N VAL A 21 0.85 -6.12 15.99
CA VAL A 21 -0.48 -6.21 15.38
C VAL A 21 -1.59 -6.10 16.44
N GLN A 22 -1.33 -6.49 17.69
CA GLN A 22 -2.28 -6.37 18.79
C GLN A 22 -2.47 -4.93 19.30
N LEU A 23 -1.51 -4.02 19.07
CA LEU A 23 -1.54 -2.65 19.63
C LEU A 23 -2.88 -1.91 19.43
N PRO A 24 -3.45 -1.81 18.22
CA PRO A 24 -4.72 -1.11 18.03
C PRO A 24 -5.89 -1.79 18.77
N LEU A 25 -5.83 -3.09 18.97
CA LEU A 25 -6.84 -3.87 19.68
C LEU A 25 -6.74 -3.66 21.19
N LEU A 26 -5.51 -3.53 21.71
CA LEU A 26 -5.23 -3.19 23.10
C LEU A 26 -5.81 -1.80 23.42
N TYR A 27 -5.54 -0.80 22.58
CA TYR A 27 -6.08 0.56 22.76
C TYR A 27 -7.62 0.61 22.61
N ALA A 28 -8.20 -0.32 21.85
CA ALA A 28 -9.64 -0.48 21.76
C ALA A 28 -10.27 -1.19 22.99
N GLY A 29 -9.48 -1.55 23.99
CA GLY A 29 -9.96 -2.20 25.22
C GLY A 29 -10.44 -3.65 25.03
N MET A 30 -10.00 -4.33 23.97
CA MET A 30 -10.38 -5.71 23.72
C MET A 30 -9.71 -6.66 24.73
N ARG A 31 -10.36 -7.79 25.03
CA ARG A 31 -9.77 -8.84 25.85
C ARG A 31 -8.56 -9.48 25.15
N GLU A 32 -7.54 -9.86 25.90
CA GLU A 32 -6.28 -10.41 25.39
C GLU A 32 -6.49 -11.61 24.44
N SER A 33 -7.39 -12.53 24.79
CA SER A 33 -7.71 -13.69 23.93
C SER A 33 -8.23 -13.28 22.55
N GLU A 34 -9.08 -12.24 22.52
CA GLU A 34 -9.62 -11.70 21.27
C GLU A 34 -8.58 -10.92 20.47
N GLN A 35 -7.72 -10.14 21.16
CA GLN A 35 -6.58 -9.46 20.51
C GLN A 35 -5.69 -10.48 19.80
N ARG A 36 -5.31 -11.57 20.51
CA ARG A 36 -4.45 -12.60 19.94
C ARG A 36 -5.09 -13.31 18.74
N ARG A 37 -6.37 -13.65 18.84
CA ARG A 37 -7.11 -14.27 17.73
C ARG A 37 -7.11 -13.40 16.49
N ARG A 38 -7.54 -12.14 16.61
CA ARG A 38 -7.61 -11.17 15.49
C ARG A 38 -6.24 -10.85 14.91
N ALA A 39 -5.23 -10.73 15.75
CA ALA A 39 -3.86 -10.51 15.29
C ALA A 39 -3.35 -11.67 14.44
N LEU A 40 -3.58 -12.92 14.87
CA LEU A 40 -3.21 -14.11 14.10
C LEU A 40 -3.97 -14.21 12.77
N GLU A 41 -5.27 -13.90 12.75
CA GLU A 41 -6.08 -13.84 11.53
C GLU A 41 -5.56 -12.78 10.56
N SER A 42 -5.21 -11.60 11.06
CA SER A 42 -4.64 -10.53 10.24
C SER A 42 -3.27 -10.89 9.69
N LEU A 43 -2.42 -11.56 10.48
CA LEU A 43 -1.12 -12.07 10.03
C LEU A 43 -1.26 -13.18 8.99
N GLU A 44 -2.28 -14.01 9.10
CA GLU A 44 -2.59 -15.04 8.11
C GLU A 44 -2.97 -14.43 6.77
N ARG A 45 -3.80 -13.39 6.76
CA ARG A 45 -4.19 -12.64 5.55
C ARG A 45 -2.99 -12.08 4.78
N VAL A 46 -1.92 -11.69 5.48
CA VAL A 46 -0.69 -11.17 4.85
C VAL A 46 0.40 -12.23 4.68
N GLY A 47 0.11 -13.51 4.99
CA GLY A 47 1.03 -14.65 4.83
C GLY A 47 2.17 -14.69 5.85
N LEU A 48 2.01 -14.09 7.04
CA LEU A 48 3.06 -13.97 8.06
C LEU A 48 2.71 -14.62 9.40
N LYS A 49 1.69 -15.48 9.47
CA LYS A 49 1.28 -16.16 10.71
C LYS A 49 2.43 -16.94 11.35
N SER A 50 3.27 -17.62 10.55
CA SER A 50 4.44 -18.36 11.02
C SER A 50 5.54 -17.47 11.61
N LYS A 51 5.50 -16.16 11.37
CA LYS A 51 6.45 -15.16 11.87
C LYS A 51 5.93 -14.39 13.09
N ALA A 52 4.80 -14.78 13.67
CA ALA A 52 4.14 -14.07 14.79
C ALA A 52 5.07 -13.80 15.98
N GLY A 53 5.95 -14.74 16.32
CA GLY A 53 6.91 -14.63 17.43
C GLY A 53 8.22 -13.92 17.07
N ASN A 54 8.45 -13.57 15.81
CA ASN A 54 9.66 -12.87 15.39
C ASN A 54 9.63 -11.39 15.83
N TYR A 55 10.80 -10.76 15.90
CA TYR A 55 10.94 -9.32 16.04
C TYR A 55 11.06 -8.63 14.67
N PRO A 56 10.71 -7.34 14.55
CA PRO A 56 10.83 -6.59 13.30
C PRO A 56 12.21 -6.69 12.64
N SER A 57 13.29 -6.67 13.44
CA SER A 57 14.67 -6.80 12.96
C SER A 57 14.99 -8.14 12.25
N GLN A 58 14.15 -9.14 12.43
CA GLN A 58 14.29 -10.46 11.81
C GLN A 58 13.51 -10.60 10.48
N LEU A 59 12.90 -9.50 10.02
CA LEU A 59 12.05 -9.45 8.84
C LEU A 59 12.66 -8.59 7.74
N SER A 60 12.45 -8.97 6.47
CA SER A 60 12.73 -8.09 5.34
C SER A 60 11.81 -6.85 5.35
N GLY A 61 12.20 -5.77 4.64
CA GLY A 61 11.37 -4.57 4.53
C GLY A 61 9.95 -4.85 4.05
N GLY A 62 9.79 -5.70 3.02
CA GLY A 62 8.47 -6.11 2.54
C GLY A 62 7.67 -6.91 3.57
N GLN A 63 8.32 -7.73 4.39
CA GLN A 63 7.64 -8.42 5.48
C GLN A 63 7.22 -7.44 6.58
N GLN A 64 8.07 -6.47 6.93
CA GLN A 64 7.72 -5.42 7.89
C GLN A 64 6.53 -4.59 7.42
N GLN A 65 6.47 -4.25 6.11
CA GLN A 65 5.31 -3.57 5.54
C GLN A 65 4.04 -4.43 5.62
N ARG A 66 4.13 -5.72 5.35
CA ARG A 66 2.98 -6.64 5.52
C ARG A 66 2.52 -6.73 6.97
N VAL A 67 3.43 -6.67 7.96
CA VAL A 67 3.06 -6.57 9.39
C VAL A 67 2.33 -5.25 9.67
N SER A 68 2.81 -4.12 9.14
CA SER A 68 2.13 -2.83 9.26
C SER A 68 0.71 -2.87 8.68
N ILE A 69 0.54 -3.54 7.54
CA ILE A 69 -0.79 -3.77 6.95
C ILE A 69 -1.65 -4.67 7.85
N ALA A 70 -1.11 -5.78 8.37
CA ALA A 70 -1.83 -6.66 9.29
C ALA A 70 -2.30 -5.90 10.56
N ARG A 71 -1.45 -5.02 11.09
CA ARG A 71 -1.80 -4.12 12.20
C ARG A 71 -2.95 -3.20 11.85
N ALA A 72 -2.93 -2.61 10.66
CA ALA A 72 -4.03 -1.76 10.20
C ALA A 72 -5.35 -2.53 10.08
N LEU A 73 -5.30 -3.79 9.64
CA LEU A 73 -6.47 -4.66 9.43
C LEU A 73 -7.05 -5.24 10.73
N ALA A 74 -6.25 -5.41 11.78
CA ALA A 74 -6.63 -6.15 13.00
C ALA A 74 -7.92 -5.62 13.66
N GLY A 75 -8.15 -4.31 13.58
CA GLY A 75 -9.35 -3.64 14.07
C GLY A 75 -10.57 -3.72 13.15
N ASN A 76 -10.47 -4.43 12.02
CA ASN A 76 -11.51 -4.47 10.99
C ASN A 76 -11.98 -3.05 10.56
N PRO A 77 -11.08 -2.19 10.05
CA PRO A 77 -11.42 -0.82 9.69
C PRO A 77 -12.26 -0.79 8.40
N SER A 78 -13.20 0.16 8.31
CA SER A 78 -13.91 0.47 7.06
C SER A 78 -13.07 1.33 6.11
N VAL A 79 -12.10 2.08 6.67
CA VAL A 79 -11.21 2.98 5.92
C VAL A 79 -9.76 2.71 6.33
N ILE A 80 -8.88 2.62 5.36
CA ILE A 80 -7.42 2.47 5.52
C ILE A 80 -6.75 3.67 4.85
N LEU A 81 -5.94 4.39 5.63
CA LEU A 81 -5.05 5.44 5.16
C LEU A 81 -3.67 4.84 4.91
N ALA A 82 -3.18 4.91 3.68
CA ALA A 82 -1.86 4.40 3.28
C ALA A 82 -1.00 5.56 2.79
N ASP A 83 -0.03 5.95 3.60
CA ASP A 83 0.90 7.05 3.33
C ASP A 83 2.20 6.48 2.78
N GLU A 84 2.47 6.73 1.49
CA GLU A 84 3.62 6.23 0.72
C GLU A 84 3.91 4.72 0.99
N PRO A 85 2.92 3.82 0.87
CA PRO A 85 3.03 2.44 1.36
C PRO A 85 4.09 1.60 0.64
N THR A 86 4.64 2.11 -0.46
CA THR A 86 5.66 1.44 -1.28
C THR A 86 7.00 2.17 -1.30
N GLY A 87 7.08 3.37 -0.72
CA GLY A 87 8.23 4.28 -0.87
C GLY A 87 9.56 3.75 -0.31
N ALA A 88 9.52 2.79 0.63
CA ALA A 88 10.71 2.15 1.20
C ALA A 88 11.00 0.75 0.64
N LEU A 89 10.29 0.34 -0.45
CA LEU A 89 10.35 -1.01 -0.99
C LEU A 89 10.97 -1.03 -2.39
N ASP A 90 11.59 -2.16 -2.74
CA ASP A 90 11.95 -2.44 -4.12
C ASP A 90 10.70 -2.55 -5.01
N SER A 91 10.86 -2.36 -6.32
CA SER A 91 9.75 -2.32 -7.28
C SER A 91 8.90 -3.60 -7.31
N ARG A 92 9.48 -4.78 -7.04
CA ARG A 92 8.74 -6.05 -7.02
C ARG A 92 7.86 -6.10 -5.79
N THR A 93 8.46 -5.89 -4.62
CA THR A 93 7.75 -5.91 -3.33
C THR A 93 6.68 -4.80 -3.27
N GLY A 94 6.98 -3.62 -3.81
CA GLY A 94 6.01 -2.52 -3.92
C GLY A 94 4.79 -2.92 -4.75
N ARG A 95 4.98 -3.61 -5.88
CA ARG A 95 3.85 -4.13 -6.69
C ARG A 95 2.98 -5.13 -5.90
N GLU A 96 3.60 -6.03 -5.14
CA GLU A 96 2.87 -7.01 -4.32
C GLU A 96 2.01 -6.31 -3.25
N VAL A 97 2.55 -5.28 -2.59
CA VAL A 97 1.81 -4.46 -1.61
C VAL A 97 0.63 -3.75 -2.28
N MET A 98 0.83 -3.14 -3.45
CA MET A 98 -0.25 -2.47 -4.18
C MET A 98 -1.35 -3.44 -4.63
N MET A 99 -0.99 -4.62 -5.11
CA MET A 99 -1.96 -5.66 -5.46
C MET A 99 -2.80 -6.09 -4.25
N PHE A 100 -2.16 -6.20 -3.09
CA PHE A 100 -2.85 -6.53 -1.85
C PHE A 100 -3.82 -5.42 -1.42
N LEU A 101 -3.42 -4.14 -1.47
CA LEU A 101 -4.32 -3.00 -1.19
C LEU A 101 -5.51 -2.96 -2.15
N GLN A 102 -5.28 -3.22 -3.45
CA GLN A 102 -6.37 -3.31 -4.43
C GLN A 102 -7.31 -4.47 -4.13
N GLN A 103 -6.80 -5.61 -3.64
CA GLN A 103 -7.64 -6.73 -3.22
C GLN A 103 -8.52 -6.33 -2.02
N LEU A 104 -7.96 -5.69 -1.00
CA LEU A 104 -8.73 -5.18 0.14
C LEU A 104 -9.85 -4.21 -0.30
N ASN A 105 -9.56 -3.37 -1.31
CA ASN A 105 -10.59 -2.48 -1.86
C ASN A 105 -11.72 -3.27 -2.56
N ARG A 106 -11.40 -4.33 -3.29
CA ARG A 106 -12.42 -5.22 -3.89
C ARG A 106 -13.24 -5.96 -2.85
N GLU A 107 -12.66 -6.25 -1.67
CA GLU A 107 -13.33 -6.87 -0.51
C GLU A 107 -14.22 -5.89 0.26
N GLY A 108 -14.27 -4.60 -0.14
CA GLY A 108 -15.17 -3.59 0.44
C GLY A 108 -14.51 -2.58 1.36
N ASN A 109 -13.17 -2.63 1.59
CA ASN A 109 -12.49 -1.59 2.33
C ASN A 109 -12.34 -0.32 1.48
N THR A 110 -12.52 0.85 2.08
CA THR A 110 -12.11 2.12 1.48
C THR A 110 -10.62 2.31 1.72
N ILE A 111 -9.84 2.47 0.64
CA ILE A 111 -8.41 2.75 0.71
C ILE A 111 -8.17 4.20 0.28
N ILE A 112 -7.57 5.00 1.14
CA ILE A 112 -7.07 6.33 0.81
C ILE A 112 -5.56 6.22 0.71
N LEU A 113 -5.04 6.35 -0.50
CA LEU A 113 -3.62 6.25 -0.82
C LEU A 113 -3.06 7.65 -0.97
N ILE A 114 -2.04 7.98 -0.20
CA ILE A 114 -1.28 9.24 -0.32
C ILE A 114 0.03 8.89 -0.99
N THR A 115 0.34 9.54 -2.11
CA THR A 115 1.59 9.33 -2.84
C THR A 115 1.92 10.51 -3.74
N HIS A 116 3.20 10.73 -3.99
CA HIS A 116 3.69 11.65 -5.02
C HIS A 116 4.07 10.90 -6.32
N ASP A 117 4.02 9.57 -6.31
CA ASP A 117 4.31 8.74 -7.49
C ASP A 117 3.06 8.56 -8.35
N ASN A 118 3.07 9.15 -9.55
CA ASN A 118 1.96 9.05 -10.49
C ASN A 118 1.71 7.62 -10.97
N SER A 119 2.72 6.75 -11.02
CA SER A 119 2.56 5.35 -11.41
C SER A 119 1.78 4.55 -10.35
N ILE A 120 1.91 4.95 -9.10
CA ILE A 120 1.14 4.41 -7.98
C ILE A 120 -0.27 5.03 -7.98
N ALA A 121 -0.39 6.35 -8.18
CA ALA A 121 -1.68 7.04 -8.27
C ALA A 121 -2.56 6.48 -9.39
N ALA A 122 -1.97 6.12 -10.54
CA ALA A 122 -2.65 5.49 -11.67
C ALA A 122 -3.35 4.16 -11.33
N ARG A 123 -3.03 3.53 -10.20
CA ARG A 123 -3.66 2.29 -9.75
C ARG A 123 -4.92 2.50 -8.92
N ALA A 124 -5.25 3.76 -8.60
CA ALA A 124 -6.48 4.13 -7.90
C ALA A 124 -7.66 4.22 -8.87
N LYS A 125 -8.89 4.26 -8.33
CA LYS A 125 -10.12 4.50 -9.10
C LYS A 125 -10.46 5.98 -9.24
N ARG A 126 -10.04 6.79 -8.26
CA ARG A 126 -10.26 8.24 -8.17
C ARG A 126 -9.00 8.89 -7.67
N ILE A 127 -8.69 10.06 -8.18
CA ILE A 127 -7.56 10.88 -7.77
C ILE A 127 -8.08 12.21 -7.26
N ILE A 128 -7.52 12.66 -6.14
CA ILE A 128 -7.62 14.04 -5.67
C ILE A 128 -6.20 14.59 -5.71
N ARG A 129 -5.96 15.54 -6.63
CA ARG A 129 -4.65 16.17 -6.77
C ARG A 129 -4.64 17.51 -6.03
N ILE A 130 -3.63 17.66 -5.18
CA ILE A 130 -3.43 18.86 -4.37
C ILE A 130 -2.10 19.51 -4.79
N THR A 131 -2.15 20.81 -5.13
CA THR A 131 -0.97 21.62 -5.43
C THR A 131 -1.07 22.92 -4.65
N ASP A 132 -0.03 23.30 -3.92
CA ASP A 132 0.03 24.50 -3.09
C ASP A 132 -1.19 24.67 -2.15
N GLY A 133 -1.60 23.53 -1.54
CA GLY A 133 -2.75 23.51 -0.61
C GLY A 133 -4.12 23.64 -1.26
N ARG A 134 -4.22 23.59 -2.61
CA ARG A 134 -5.47 23.68 -3.35
C ARG A 134 -5.74 22.39 -4.12
N ILE A 135 -7.01 21.98 -4.17
CA ILE A 135 -7.44 20.88 -5.02
C ILE A 135 -7.46 21.39 -6.46
N VAL A 136 -6.61 20.81 -7.31
CA VAL A 136 -6.52 21.14 -8.74
C VAL A 136 -7.19 20.09 -9.63
N TYR A 137 -7.41 18.88 -9.09
CA TYR A 137 -8.18 17.81 -9.73
C TYR A 137 -8.89 16.96 -8.69
N ASP A 138 -10.12 16.56 -8.99
CA ASP A 138 -10.90 15.60 -8.21
C ASP A 138 -11.83 14.83 -9.16
N GLY A 139 -11.49 13.58 -9.44
CA GLY A 139 -12.24 12.78 -10.41
C GLY A 139 -11.68 11.37 -10.62
N PRO A 140 -12.24 10.62 -11.59
CA PRO A 140 -11.74 9.29 -11.96
C PRO A 140 -10.33 9.38 -12.51
N VAL A 141 -9.55 8.29 -12.33
CA VAL A 141 -8.13 8.23 -12.75
C VAL A 141 -7.95 8.49 -14.24
N GLU A 142 -8.89 8.06 -15.07
CA GLU A 142 -8.87 8.22 -16.52
C GLU A 142 -8.98 9.70 -16.99
N GLY A 143 -9.43 10.59 -16.13
CA GLY A 143 -9.52 12.02 -16.41
C GLY A 143 -8.33 12.84 -15.93
N ASP A 144 -7.37 12.25 -15.20
CA ASP A 144 -6.17 12.95 -14.74
C ASP A 144 -5.12 13.03 -15.85
N VAL A 145 -4.94 14.25 -16.42
CA VAL A 145 -3.99 14.49 -17.52
C VAL A 145 -2.54 14.11 -17.17
N THR A 146 -2.16 14.18 -15.90
CA THR A 146 -0.80 13.82 -15.46
C THR A 146 -0.57 12.32 -15.55
N VAL A 147 -1.60 11.52 -15.24
CA VAL A 147 -1.55 10.06 -15.37
C VAL A 147 -1.65 9.66 -16.84
N MET A 148 -2.52 10.31 -17.62
CA MET A 148 -2.69 10.03 -19.06
C MET A 148 -1.41 10.26 -19.85
N ASN A 149 -0.69 11.35 -19.57
CA ASN A 149 0.58 11.66 -20.25
C ASN A 149 1.70 10.62 -19.98
N MET A 150 1.61 9.86 -18.89
CA MET A 150 2.57 8.76 -18.62
C MET A 150 2.34 7.54 -19.53
N HIS A 151 1.12 7.31 -19.99
CA HIS A 151 0.79 6.21 -20.90
C HIS A 151 1.07 6.57 -22.37
N GLY A 152 1.10 7.88 -22.71
CA GLY A 152 1.41 8.35 -24.06
C GLY A 152 2.91 8.48 -24.38
N ALA A 153 3.76 8.48 -23.36
CA ALA A 153 5.22 8.59 -23.55
C ALA A 153 5.92 7.24 -23.85
N GLY A 154 5.18 6.14 -23.89
CA GLY A 154 5.69 4.78 -24.18
C GLY A 154 5.46 4.29 -25.61
N GLU A 155 4.79 5.05 -26.47
CA GLU A 155 4.64 4.75 -27.90
C GLU A 155 5.49 5.69 -28.72
N GLU A 156 6.83 5.59 -28.65
CA GLU A 156 7.69 6.03 -29.75
C GLU A 156 7.47 5.06 -30.90
N ALA A 157 6.92 5.61 -32.00
CA ALA A 157 6.71 4.91 -33.24
C ALA A 157 8.03 4.31 -33.77
N PRO A 158 7.98 3.16 -34.50
CA PRO A 158 9.17 2.61 -35.11
C PRO A 158 9.73 3.60 -36.16
N GLU A 159 11.00 3.92 -36.08
CA GLU A 159 11.72 4.64 -37.12
C GLU A 159 11.69 3.81 -38.40
N ASP A 160 10.79 4.19 -39.32
CA ASP A 160 10.74 3.64 -40.66
C ASP A 160 11.98 4.03 -41.43
N GLU A 161 12.70 2.99 -41.83
CA GLU A 161 13.49 2.82 -43.04
C GLU A 161 13.50 4.01 -44.04
N LYS A 162 14.51 4.82 -44.00
CA LYS A 162 14.94 5.60 -45.17
C LYS A 162 16.44 5.50 -45.35
N ALA A 163 16.91 4.43 -46.00
CA ALA A 163 18.13 4.43 -46.78
C ALA A 163 18.23 3.18 -47.67
N LYS A 164 17.43 3.14 -48.72
CA LYS A 164 17.81 2.39 -49.92
C LYS A 164 17.54 3.31 -51.11
N GLY A 165 18.61 3.71 -51.77
CA GLY A 165 18.54 4.24 -53.14
C GLY A 165 19.49 5.37 -53.42
N ALA A 166 20.72 5.03 -53.82
CA ALA A 166 21.41 5.66 -54.95
C ALA A 166 22.74 4.95 -55.23
N THR A 167 22.72 4.14 -56.27
CA THR A 167 23.76 3.90 -57.29
C THR A 167 25.15 3.56 -56.83
#